data_3c218bcb09bda11fb4056eaa909b3e47
#
_entry.id   3c218bcb09bda11fb4056eaa909b3e47
#
_cell.length_a   1.000
_cell.length_b   1.000
_cell.length_c   1.000
_cell.angle_alpha   90.00
_cell.angle_beta   90.00
_cell.angle_gamma   90.00
#
_symmetry.space_group_name_H-M   'P 1'
#
loop_
_entity.id
_entity.type
_entity.pdbx_description
1 polymer ?
#
loop_
_entity_poly.entity_id
_entity_poly.type
_entity_poly.pdbx_seq_one_letter_code
_entity_poly.pdbx_strand_id
1 'polypeptide(L)'
;MHPVPPPLLRIAREFLGLSQDDVAGVLGISRKTIAKMERDKGVVIHYVSTVQRFYEDQGIKFVAPSGGEGWGVFNANTKDDFKTLNRLGNIASSESKDHSPSSNDS
;
A
#
# COMPACT_ATOMS: atom_id res chain seq x y z
N MET A 1 1.20 18.99 3.27
CA MET A 1 1.08 17.66 2.67
C MET A 1 0.03 17.64 1.57
N HIS A 2 0.38 17.10 0.42
CA HIS A 2 -0.57 16.97 -0.67
C HIS A 2 -1.25 15.61 -0.62
N PRO A 3 -2.58 15.56 -0.72
CA PRO A 3 -3.23 14.28 -0.87
C PRO A 3 -2.81 13.66 -2.20
N VAL A 4 -2.49 12.39 -2.17
CA VAL A 4 -2.06 11.70 -3.37
C VAL A 4 -3.28 11.20 -4.16
N PRO A 5 -3.16 11.07 -5.48
CA PRO A 5 -4.23 10.46 -6.27
C PRO A 5 -4.51 9.03 -5.81
N PRO A 6 -5.77 8.61 -5.81
CA PRO A 6 -6.14 7.27 -5.36
C PRO A 6 -5.33 6.11 -5.96
N PRO A 7 -4.99 6.11 -7.26
CA PRO A 7 -4.19 5.00 -7.79
C PRO A 7 -2.83 4.85 -7.12
N LEU A 8 -2.26 5.94 -6.58
CA LEU A 8 -0.97 5.86 -5.91
C LEU A 8 -1.06 5.16 -4.58
N LEU A 9 -2.21 5.21 -3.92
CA LEU A 9 -2.41 4.47 -2.68
C LEU A 9 -2.34 2.97 -2.95
N ARG A 10 -2.93 2.53 -4.05
CA ARG A 10 -2.86 1.14 -4.45
C ARG A 10 -1.44 0.72 -4.79
N ILE A 11 -0.73 1.57 -5.54
CA ILE A 11 0.65 1.29 -5.92
C ILE A 11 1.51 1.15 -4.66
N ALA A 12 1.36 2.06 -3.72
CA ALA A 12 2.13 2.02 -2.47
C ALA A 12 1.84 0.74 -1.70
N ARG A 13 0.56 0.37 -1.59
CA ARG A 13 0.17 -0.84 -0.90
C ARG A 13 0.82 -2.07 -1.54
N GLU A 14 0.73 -2.18 -2.85
CA GLU A 14 1.29 -3.32 -3.56
C GLU A 14 2.82 -3.31 -3.52
N PHE A 15 3.41 -2.13 -3.53
CA PHE A 15 4.86 -1.99 -3.43
C PHE A 15 5.37 -2.45 -2.07
N LEU A 16 4.52 -2.41 -1.04
CA LEU A 16 4.84 -2.92 0.30
C LEU A 16 4.48 -4.41 0.46
N GLY A 17 3.84 -5.00 -0.54
CA GLY A 17 3.44 -6.39 -0.48
C GLY A 17 2.24 -6.65 0.40
N LEU A 18 1.39 -5.64 0.58
CA LEU A 18 0.23 -5.75 1.47
C LEU A 18 -1.07 -5.89 0.68
N SER A 19 -2.00 -6.65 1.25
CA SER A 19 -3.35 -6.74 0.70
C SER A 19 -4.24 -5.64 1.26
N GLN A 20 -5.41 -5.45 0.65
CA GLN A 20 -6.40 -4.54 1.21
C GLN A 20 -6.83 -4.98 2.60
N ASP A 21 -6.96 -6.28 2.82
CA ASP A 21 -7.32 -6.80 4.13
C ASP A 21 -6.24 -6.52 5.17
N ASP A 22 -4.97 -6.60 4.78
CA ASP A 22 -3.87 -6.29 5.69
C ASP A 22 -3.96 -4.85 6.18
N VAL A 23 -4.16 -3.93 5.27
CA VAL A 23 -4.24 -2.51 5.61
C VAL A 23 -5.48 -2.22 6.44
N ALA A 24 -6.61 -2.80 6.05
CA ALA A 24 -7.86 -2.65 6.78
C ALA A 24 -7.70 -3.11 8.22
N GLY A 25 -7.08 -4.27 8.42
CA GLY A 25 -6.88 -4.83 9.75
C GLY A 25 -6.00 -3.95 10.62
N VAL A 26 -4.91 -3.44 10.07
CA VAL A 26 -3.98 -2.60 10.83
C VAL A 26 -4.62 -1.28 11.22
N LEU A 27 -5.35 -0.67 10.30
CA LEU A 27 -5.86 0.69 10.53
C LEU A 27 -7.25 0.74 11.12
N GLY A 28 -7.92 -0.41 11.23
CA GLY A 28 -9.30 -0.42 11.72
C GLY A 28 -10.28 0.25 10.76
N ILE A 29 -9.97 0.24 9.48
CA ILE A 29 -10.81 0.79 8.41
C ILE A 29 -11.32 -0.39 7.60
N SER A 30 -12.59 -0.37 7.19
CA SER A 30 -13.13 -1.51 6.48
C SER A 30 -12.41 -1.73 5.15
N ARG A 31 -12.29 -2.98 4.73
CA ARG A 31 -11.71 -3.31 3.44
C ARG A 31 -12.45 -2.62 2.31
N LYS A 32 -13.77 -2.52 2.41
CA LYS A 32 -14.59 -1.85 1.43
C LYS A 32 -14.19 -0.39 1.26
N THR A 33 -13.90 0.28 2.38
CA THR A 33 -13.45 1.66 2.35
C THR A 33 -12.07 1.78 1.70
N ILE A 34 -11.15 0.86 2.03
CA ILE A 34 -9.84 0.83 1.39
C ILE A 34 -9.98 0.65 -0.12
N ALA A 35 -10.80 -0.31 -0.54
CA ALA A 35 -11.01 -0.57 -1.97
C ALA A 35 -11.59 0.65 -2.69
N LYS A 36 -12.57 1.29 -2.06
CA LYS A 36 -13.20 2.47 -2.64
C LYS A 36 -12.21 3.62 -2.75
N MET A 37 -11.39 3.78 -1.73
CA MET A 37 -10.37 4.83 -1.68
C MET A 37 -9.38 4.71 -2.84
N GLU A 38 -9.02 3.50 -3.21
CA GLU A 38 -8.05 3.27 -4.28
C GLU A 38 -8.63 3.50 -5.67
N ARG A 39 -9.94 3.52 -5.78
CA ARG A 39 -10.63 3.58 -7.06
C ARG A 39 -11.40 4.89 -7.27
N ASP A 40 -11.78 5.56 -6.20
CA ASP A 40 -12.79 6.62 -6.24
C ASP A 40 -12.35 7.81 -5.41
N LYS A 41 -12.45 8.99 -5.98
CA LYS A 41 -12.08 10.23 -5.30
C LYS A 41 -13.11 10.71 -4.29
N GLY A 42 -14.26 10.04 -4.20
CA GLY A 42 -15.35 10.46 -3.34
C GLY A 42 -15.17 10.11 -1.87
N VAL A 43 -14.06 9.53 -1.48
CA VAL A 43 -13.82 9.13 -0.10
C VAL A 43 -13.39 10.33 0.73
N VAL A 44 -13.80 10.35 1.99
CA VAL A 44 -13.47 11.41 2.93
C VAL A 44 -11.95 11.56 3.03
N ILE A 45 -11.48 12.79 2.89
CA ILE A 45 -10.05 13.10 2.89
C ILE A 45 -9.35 12.61 4.16
N HIS A 46 -10.06 12.56 5.26
CA HIS A 46 -9.51 12.07 6.52
C HIS A 46 -8.99 10.63 6.39
N TYR A 47 -9.76 9.77 5.76
CA TYR A 47 -9.33 8.38 5.56
C TYR A 47 -8.13 8.31 4.61
N VAL A 48 -8.14 9.14 3.57
CA VAL A 48 -7.04 9.16 2.62
C VAL A 48 -5.75 9.57 3.32
N SER A 49 -5.81 10.60 4.15
CA SER A 49 -4.64 11.07 4.91
C SER A 49 -4.11 10.00 5.84
N THR A 50 -5.01 9.29 6.53
CA THR A 50 -4.62 8.24 7.47
C THR A 50 -3.89 7.11 6.74
N VAL A 51 -4.43 6.67 5.61
CA VAL A 51 -3.83 5.58 4.84
C VAL A 51 -2.50 6.01 4.24
N GLN A 52 -2.45 7.22 3.69
CA GLN A 52 -1.22 7.76 3.11
C GLN A 52 -0.12 7.80 4.17
N ARG A 53 -0.43 8.31 5.36
CA ARG A 53 0.54 8.39 6.43
C ARG A 53 1.02 7.02 6.87
N PHE A 54 0.12 6.06 6.92
CA PHE A 54 0.51 4.70 7.25
C PHE A 54 1.57 4.19 6.27
N TYR A 55 1.35 4.39 4.96
CA TYR A 55 2.32 3.94 3.97
C TYR A 55 3.64 4.69 4.12
N GLU A 56 3.59 6.00 4.39
CA GLU A 56 4.80 6.78 4.60
C GLU A 56 5.58 6.27 5.80
N ASP A 57 4.89 5.91 6.87
CA ASP A 57 5.53 5.34 8.06
C ASP A 57 6.16 3.99 7.77
N GLN A 58 5.64 3.27 6.78
CA GLN A 58 6.20 1.98 6.37
C GLN A 58 7.36 2.12 5.38
N GLY A 59 7.75 3.32 5.04
CA GLY A 59 8.91 3.53 4.16
C GLY A 59 8.57 4.00 2.75
N ILE A 60 7.31 4.32 2.48
CA ILE A 60 6.91 4.85 1.18
C ILE A 60 7.13 6.36 1.16
N LYS A 61 7.65 6.86 0.06
CA LYS A 61 7.76 8.29 -0.18
C LYS A 61 7.02 8.61 -1.47
N PHE A 62 5.99 9.45 -1.37
CA PHE A 62 5.26 9.96 -2.53
C PHE A 62 5.91 11.27 -2.97
N VAL A 63 6.16 11.38 -4.27
CA VAL A 63 6.79 12.57 -4.83
C VAL A 63 5.82 13.21 -5.81
N ALA A 64 5.44 14.46 -5.52
CA ALA A 64 4.52 15.21 -6.36
C ALA A 64 5.19 15.57 -7.70
N PRO A 65 4.40 15.79 -8.74
CA PRO A 65 4.94 16.16 -10.05
C PRO A 65 5.85 17.39 -9.97
N SER A 66 6.95 17.35 -10.69
CA SER A 66 7.92 18.45 -10.71
C SER A 66 8.84 18.27 -11.91
N GLY A 67 9.27 19.38 -12.50
CA GLY A 67 10.28 19.34 -13.56
C GLY A 67 9.90 18.53 -14.77
N GLY A 68 8.63 18.47 -15.11
CA GLY A 68 8.17 17.73 -16.28
C GLY A 68 7.89 16.26 -16.01
N GLU A 69 8.11 15.82 -14.77
CA GLU A 69 7.82 14.44 -14.37
C GLU A 69 6.51 14.40 -13.60
N GLY A 70 5.81 13.26 -13.69
CA GLY A 70 4.59 13.03 -12.94
C GLY A 70 4.88 12.58 -11.52
N TRP A 71 3.87 12.00 -10.88
CA TRP A 71 4.01 11.47 -9.54
C TRP A 71 5.00 10.32 -9.50
N GLY A 72 5.75 10.23 -8.39
CA GLY A 72 6.65 9.11 -8.15
C GLY A 72 6.41 8.49 -6.80
N VAL A 73 6.85 7.24 -6.65
CA VAL A 73 6.75 6.49 -5.40
C VAL A 73 8.06 5.76 -5.16
N PHE A 74 8.64 5.97 -3.99
CA PHE A 74 9.84 5.26 -3.55
C PHE A 74 9.51 4.38 -2.36
N ASN A 75 10.19 3.26 -2.26
CA ASN A 75 10.03 2.34 -1.14
C ASN A 75 11.39 2.10 -0.51
N ALA A 76 11.61 2.67 0.68
CA ALA A 76 12.89 2.58 1.37
C ALA A 76 13.26 1.15 1.73
N ASN A 77 12.28 0.26 1.78
CA ASN A 77 12.55 -1.15 2.09
C ASN A 77 13.32 -1.87 0.99
N THR A 78 13.42 -1.26 -0.20
CA THR A 78 14.13 -1.86 -1.33
C THR A 78 15.52 -1.26 -1.54
N LYS A 79 15.97 -0.38 -0.64
CA LYS A 79 17.20 0.37 -0.90
C LYS A 79 18.45 -0.50 -0.92
N ASP A 80 18.45 -1.61 -0.20
CA ASP A 80 19.63 -2.46 -0.10
C ASP A 80 19.55 -3.63 -1.08
N ASP A 81 18.43 -4.33 -1.08
CA ASP A 81 18.20 -5.42 -2.02
C ASP A 81 16.71 -5.80 -1.97
N PHE A 82 16.34 -6.81 -2.74
CA PHE A 82 14.96 -7.24 -2.84
C PHE A 82 14.50 -8.18 -1.74
N LYS A 83 15.41 -8.60 -0.86
CA LYS A 83 15.05 -9.53 0.21
C LYS A 83 14.02 -8.93 1.15
N THR A 84 14.18 -7.65 1.46
CA THR A 84 13.25 -6.97 2.35
C THR A 84 11.85 -6.96 1.76
N LEU A 85 11.75 -6.64 0.48
CA LEU A 85 10.46 -6.63 -0.20
C LEU A 85 9.84 -8.02 -0.23
N ASN A 86 10.65 -9.04 -0.54
CA ASN A 86 10.16 -10.41 -0.54
C ASN A 86 9.66 -10.82 0.83
N ARG A 87 10.37 -10.41 1.88
CA ARG A 87 9.98 -10.73 3.24
C ARG A 87 8.63 -10.12 3.59
N LEU A 88 8.40 -8.86 3.19
CA LEU A 88 7.12 -8.21 3.44
C LEU A 88 5.99 -8.95 2.74
N GLY A 89 6.19 -9.31 1.48
CA GLY A 89 5.21 -10.06 0.73
C GLY A 89 4.93 -11.42 1.33
N ASN A 90 5.97 -12.10 1.77
CA ASN A 90 5.82 -13.42 2.37
C ASN A 90 5.06 -13.36 3.67
N ILE A 91 5.32 -12.36 4.49
CA ILE A 91 4.62 -12.19 5.75
C ILE A 91 3.13 -11.97 5.50
N ALA A 92 2.81 -11.08 4.58
CA ALA A 92 1.42 -10.80 4.24
C ALA A 92 0.73 -12.04 3.69
N SER A 93 1.40 -12.77 2.80
CA SER A 93 0.85 -13.99 2.22
C SER A 93 0.60 -15.05 3.28
N SER A 94 1.53 -15.20 4.21
CA SER A 94 1.37 -16.19 5.29
C SER A 94 0.15 -15.91 6.14
N GLU A 95 -0.11 -14.64 6.38
CA GLU A 95 -1.24 -14.27 7.21
C GLU A 95 -2.56 -14.41 6.48
N SER A 96 -2.57 -14.18 5.20
CA SER A 96 -3.81 -14.24 4.44
C SER A 96 -4.17 -15.66 4.01
N LYS A 97 -3.23 -16.60 4.10
CA LYS A 97 -3.45 -17.85 3.56
C LYS A 97 -4.00 -18.86 4.38
N ASP A 98 -4.05 -19.19 4.57
CA ASP A 98 -4.42 -20.19 4.92
C ASP A 98 -4.79 -20.95 3.96
N HIS A 99 -4.44 -21.23 3.15
CA HIS A 99 -4.44 -21.64 2.07
C HIS A 99 -3.82 -22.16 1.34
N SER A 100 -3.61 -22.40 1.33
CA SER A 100 -3.02 -22.91 0.61
C SER A 100 -2.50 -23.05 0.01
N PRO A 101 -2.18 -23.50 -0.06
CA PRO A 101 -1.49 -23.80 -0.78
C PRO A 101 -1.12 -23.92 -1.28
N SER A 102 -1.04 -24.12 -1.34
CA SER A 102 -0.79 -24.15 -1.95
C SER A 102 -0.62 -23.95 -2.48
N SER A 103 -0.57 -24.08 -2.46
CA SER A 103 -0.49 -23.91 -3.08
C SER A 103 -0.47 -23.47 -3.64
N ASN A 104 -0.44 -23.53 -3.68
CA ASN A 104 -0.48 -23.13 -4.26
C ASN A 104 -0.52 -22.52 -4.55
N ASP A 105 -0.37 -22.42 -4.44
CA ASP A 105 -0.45 -21.81 -4.69
C ASP A 105 -0.42 -21.26 -4.73
N SER A 106 -0.38 -21.16 -4.76
CA SER A 106 -0.30 -20.73 -4.82
C SER A 106 -0.19 -20.55 -4.90
#